data_e04fc3459c6c4fbf45c9022334c6dbd1
#
_entry.id   e04fc3459c6c4fbf45c9022334c6dbd1
#
_cell.length_a   1.000
_cell.length_b   1.000
_cell.length_c   1.000
_cell.angle_alpha   90.00
_cell.angle_beta   90.00
_cell.angle_gamma   90.00
#
_symmetry.space_group_name_H-M   'P 1'
#
loop_
_entity.id
_entity.type
_entity.pdbx_description
1 polymer ?
#
loop_
_entity_poly.entity_id
_entity_poly.type
_entity_poly.pdbx_seq_one_letter_code
_entity_poly.pdbx_strand_id
1 'polypeptide(L)'
;IYKCRIKEDIEYEEELFLKKNYRQSREVVDFINSFCDRSNDYIRFLRDNIPTTIFMKTEAIYESGMNVNIVKVDDLDDQIHSVVWEIQHLINDCGFRPEDIAVVYPFNKKKLKNGKMIYFQYMLRKSLEDADIPYMYADDTVTNLTPKTGVTISNIYSIKSLSYKAIIICELEMLYNQKVSPEDQDYQINDFVGDLNKVYTAMTRVEDYLSIIASYDKESSDIFKLLID
;
A
#
# COMPACT_ATOMS: atom_id res chain seq x y z
N ILE A 1 -11.18 -13.30 -0.14
CA ILE A 1 -10.72 -12.98 1.18
C ILE A 1 -11.81 -12.76 2.22
N TYR A 2 -13.01 -13.24 1.99
CA TYR A 2 -14.05 -13.32 3.00
C TYR A 2 -14.15 -14.75 3.53
N LYS A 3 -13.15 -15.20 4.31
CA LYS A 3 -13.27 -16.43 5.12
C LYS A 3 -14.02 -16.19 6.43
N CYS A 4 -14.73 -15.08 6.59
CA CYS A 4 -15.38 -14.74 7.83
C CYS A 4 -16.89 -14.97 7.77
N ARG A 5 -17.40 -15.81 8.62
CA ARG A 5 -18.77 -15.88 9.13
C ARG A 5 -19.89 -16.57 8.33
N ILE A 6 -19.64 -17.05 7.11
CA ILE A 6 -20.66 -17.83 6.38
C ILE A 6 -20.33 -19.32 6.37
N LYS A 7 -19.27 -19.75 7.04
CA LYS A 7 -18.74 -21.13 6.94
C LYS A 7 -19.47 -22.18 7.77
N GLU A 8 -20.29 -21.82 8.71
CA GLU A 8 -20.87 -22.83 9.62
C GLU A 8 -22.03 -23.61 9.01
N ASP A 9 -22.63 -23.10 7.89
CA ASP A 9 -23.83 -23.70 7.33
C ASP A 9 -23.78 -24.01 5.80
N ILE A 10 -22.62 -23.88 5.14
CA ILE A 10 -22.49 -24.15 3.71
C ILE A 10 -21.43 -25.22 3.47
N GLU A 11 -21.83 -26.39 3.02
CA GLU A 11 -20.92 -27.41 2.48
C GLU A 11 -20.45 -26.97 1.08
N TYR A 12 -19.14 -26.86 0.90
CA TYR A 12 -18.52 -26.57 -0.40
C TYR A 12 -18.02 -27.88 -1.01
N GLU A 13 -18.39 -28.16 -2.23
CA GLU A 13 -17.88 -29.30 -2.97
C GLU A 13 -16.42 -29.10 -3.38
N GLU A 14 -16.00 -27.85 -3.65
CA GLU A 14 -14.65 -27.54 -4.09
C GLU A 14 -14.27 -26.09 -3.73
N GLU A 15 -13.03 -25.85 -3.29
CA GLU A 15 -12.43 -24.51 -3.09
C GLU A 15 -11.57 -24.17 -4.32
N LEU A 16 -12.01 -23.22 -5.13
CA LEU A 16 -11.26 -22.73 -6.29
C LEU A 16 -10.46 -21.47 -5.93
N PHE A 17 -9.17 -21.50 -6.25
CA PHE A 17 -8.28 -20.36 -6.06
C PHE A 17 -7.87 -19.75 -7.39
N LEU A 18 -8.04 -18.45 -7.54
CA LEU A 18 -7.52 -17.70 -8.68
C LEU A 18 -6.02 -17.51 -8.49
N LYS A 19 -5.22 -18.36 -9.13
CA LYS A 19 -3.76 -18.33 -9.01
C LYS A 19 -3.08 -17.36 -9.97
N LYS A 20 -3.66 -17.12 -11.14
CA LYS A 20 -3.05 -16.34 -12.22
C LYS A 20 -3.37 -14.85 -12.05
N ASN A 21 -2.34 -14.03 -12.13
CA ASN A 21 -2.44 -12.57 -12.08
C ASN A 21 -2.30 -12.00 -13.50
N TYR A 22 -3.40 -11.48 -14.02
CA TYR A 22 -3.52 -10.89 -15.36
C TYR A 22 -3.42 -9.36 -15.35
N ARG A 23 -3.01 -8.76 -14.25
CA ARG A 23 -2.99 -7.30 -14.09
C ARG A 23 -1.59 -6.76 -13.99
N GLN A 24 -0.75 -7.41 -13.20
CA GLN A 24 0.50 -6.86 -12.71
C GLN A 24 1.70 -7.44 -13.40
N SER A 25 2.76 -6.62 -13.54
CA SER A 25 4.06 -7.10 -13.97
C SER A 25 4.63 -8.15 -13.03
N ARG A 26 5.57 -8.97 -13.51
CA ARG A 26 6.19 -10.03 -12.73
C ARG A 26 6.89 -9.49 -11.49
N GLU A 27 7.64 -8.42 -11.61
CA GLU A 27 8.40 -7.80 -10.53
C GLU A 27 7.48 -7.36 -9.39
N VAL A 28 6.33 -6.78 -9.72
CA VAL A 28 5.31 -6.41 -8.74
C VAL A 28 4.69 -7.65 -8.09
N VAL A 29 4.36 -8.68 -8.86
CA VAL A 29 3.80 -9.92 -8.32
C VAL A 29 4.78 -10.62 -7.39
N ASP A 30 6.06 -10.72 -7.76
CA ASP A 30 7.09 -11.35 -6.96
C ASP A 30 7.33 -10.60 -5.65
N PHE A 31 7.32 -9.26 -5.70
CA PHE A 31 7.41 -8.43 -4.51
C PHE A 31 6.20 -8.65 -3.58
N ILE A 32 4.98 -8.63 -4.11
CA ILE A 32 3.76 -8.88 -3.33
C ILE A 32 3.77 -10.29 -2.74
N ASN A 33 4.21 -11.30 -3.49
CA ASN A 33 4.33 -12.67 -3.00
C ASN A 33 5.31 -12.76 -1.83
N SER A 34 6.44 -12.07 -1.91
CA SER A 34 7.43 -12.00 -0.82
C SER A 34 6.85 -11.32 0.43
N PHE A 35 6.10 -10.23 0.25
CA PHE A 35 5.36 -9.60 1.34
C PHE A 35 4.31 -10.56 1.95
N CYS A 36 3.59 -11.33 1.13
CA CYS A 36 2.62 -12.32 1.59
C CYS A 36 3.27 -13.39 2.46
N ASP A 37 4.42 -13.92 2.04
CA ASP A 37 5.16 -14.94 2.80
C ASP A 37 5.61 -14.37 4.15
N ARG A 38 6.29 -13.22 4.17
CA ARG A 38 6.73 -12.56 5.41
C ARG A 38 5.57 -12.23 6.33
N SER A 39 4.47 -11.71 5.79
CA SER A 39 3.28 -11.37 6.58
C SER A 39 2.60 -12.60 7.18
N ASN A 40 2.47 -13.68 6.42
CA ASN A 40 1.91 -14.94 6.93
C ASN A 40 2.79 -15.54 8.03
N ASP A 41 4.12 -15.52 7.86
CA ASP A 41 5.07 -16.01 8.85
C ASP A 41 5.05 -15.19 10.14
N TYR A 42 4.98 -13.86 10.01
CA TYR A 42 4.90 -12.97 11.16
C TYR A 42 3.56 -13.13 11.93
N ILE A 43 2.44 -13.24 11.22
CA ILE A 43 1.13 -13.50 11.86
C ILE A 43 1.13 -14.87 12.54
N ARG A 44 1.73 -15.89 11.93
CA ARG A 44 1.87 -17.21 12.54
C ARG A 44 2.68 -17.13 13.84
N PHE A 45 3.78 -16.40 13.84
CA PHE A 45 4.58 -16.15 15.03
C PHE A 45 3.76 -15.45 16.14
N LEU A 46 3.00 -14.42 15.80
CA LEU A 46 2.14 -13.69 16.75
C LEU A 46 1.01 -14.55 17.33
N ARG A 47 0.63 -15.64 16.65
CA ARG A 47 -0.43 -16.57 17.07
C ARG A 47 0.13 -17.90 17.59
N ASP A 48 1.22 -17.87 18.35
CA ASP A 48 1.82 -19.06 18.95
C ASP A 48 2.06 -20.21 17.96
N ASN A 49 2.46 -19.88 16.75
CA ASN A 49 2.70 -20.79 15.64
C ASN A 49 1.48 -21.56 15.13
N ILE A 50 0.27 -21.11 15.40
CA ILE A 50 -0.94 -21.68 14.78
C ILE A 50 -0.86 -21.46 13.27
N PRO A 51 -0.98 -22.52 12.46
CA PRO A 51 -0.95 -22.39 10.99
C PRO A 51 -2.03 -21.44 10.50
N THR A 52 -1.62 -20.32 9.94
CA THR A 52 -2.54 -19.29 9.45
C THR A 52 -2.02 -18.78 8.11
N THR A 53 -2.84 -18.89 7.06
CA THR A 53 -2.56 -18.27 5.77
C THR A 53 -3.63 -17.24 5.49
N ILE A 54 -3.26 -15.96 5.52
CA ILE A 54 -4.18 -14.83 5.28
C ILE A 54 -4.00 -14.34 3.85
N PHE A 55 -2.75 -14.25 3.39
CA PHE A 55 -2.42 -13.78 2.06
C PHE A 55 -2.06 -14.97 1.16
N MET A 56 -2.61 -14.97 -0.04
CA MET A 56 -2.35 -16.01 -1.04
C MET A 56 -1.48 -15.46 -2.15
N LYS A 57 -0.48 -16.23 -2.54
CA LYS A 57 0.40 -15.91 -3.67
C LYS A 57 -0.30 -16.13 -5.00
N THR A 58 0.11 -15.34 -5.98
CA THR A 58 -0.35 -15.45 -7.37
C THR A 58 0.83 -15.63 -8.32
N GLU A 59 0.56 -16.12 -9.51
CA GLU A 59 1.54 -16.31 -10.58
C GLU A 59 1.37 -15.19 -11.62
N ALA A 60 2.45 -14.48 -11.94
CA ALA A 60 2.44 -13.46 -12.97
C ALA A 60 2.28 -14.10 -14.36
N ILE A 61 1.38 -13.52 -15.17
CA ILE A 61 1.22 -13.88 -16.57
C ILE A 61 2.13 -13.04 -17.46
N TYR A 62 2.35 -11.77 -17.11
CA TYR A 62 3.26 -10.88 -17.85
C TYR A 62 4.71 -11.15 -17.48
N GLU A 63 5.60 -11.04 -18.47
CA GLU A 63 6.97 -11.51 -18.31
C GLU A 63 7.88 -10.52 -17.59
N SER A 64 7.76 -9.24 -17.85
CA SER A 64 8.57 -8.23 -17.16
C SER A 64 7.90 -6.86 -17.06
N GLY A 65 8.34 -6.06 -16.10
CA GLY A 65 7.96 -4.69 -15.86
C GLY A 65 9.13 -3.92 -15.24
N MET A 66 8.83 -2.84 -14.56
CA MET A 66 9.82 -2.08 -13.81
C MET A 66 10.06 -2.71 -12.43
N ASN A 67 11.28 -2.61 -11.94
CA ASN A 67 11.60 -3.05 -10.58
C ASN A 67 10.81 -2.24 -9.55
N VAL A 68 10.42 -2.90 -8.47
CA VAL A 68 9.82 -2.22 -7.32
C VAL A 68 10.88 -1.34 -6.65
N ASN A 69 10.55 -0.07 -6.43
CA ASN A 69 11.43 0.89 -5.80
C ASN A 69 11.09 1.06 -4.31
N ILE A 70 12.12 1.06 -3.45
CA ILE A 70 11.96 1.30 -2.00
C ILE A 70 12.92 2.40 -1.61
N VAL A 71 12.36 3.55 -1.23
CA VAL A 71 13.09 4.74 -0.82
C VAL A 71 12.91 4.98 0.66
N LYS A 72 14.03 4.97 1.39
CA LYS A 72 14.08 5.32 2.81
C LYS A 72 14.48 6.79 2.92
N VAL A 73 13.70 7.54 3.66
CA VAL A 73 13.90 8.98 3.87
C VAL A 73 13.96 9.29 5.36
N ASP A 74 14.52 10.44 5.71
CA ASP A 74 14.75 10.79 7.11
C ASP A 74 13.50 11.39 7.78
N ASP A 75 12.75 12.20 7.04
CA ASP A 75 11.59 12.89 7.58
C ASP A 75 10.45 13.09 6.55
N LEU A 76 9.41 13.82 6.96
CA LEU A 76 8.24 14.08 6.14
C LEU A 76 8.53 15.00 4.95
N ASP A 77 9.41 15.98 5.12
CA ASP A 77 9.75 16.93 4.05
C ASP A 77 10.56 16.21 2.97
N ASP A 78 11.52 15.37 3.37
CA ASP A 78 12.27 14.50 2.47
C ASP A 78 11.35 13.49 1.76
N GLN A 79 10.34 12.99 2.46
CA GLN A 79 9.37 12.08 1.87
C GLN A 79 8.55 12.76 0.77
N ILE A 80 8.07 13.99 1.01
CA ILE A 80 7.33 14.76 0.00
C ILE A 80 8.23 15.11 -1.19
N HIS A 81 9.45 15.55 -0.95
CA HIS A 81 10.40 15.84 -2.04
C HIS A 81 10.67 14.59 -2.88
N SER A 82 10.87 13.44 -2.23
CA SER A 82 11.09 12.17 -2.93
C SER A 82 9.88 11.75 -3.74
N VAL A 83 8.66 11.92 -3.24
CA VAL A 83 7.43 11.64 -3.98
C VAL A 83 7.30 12.54 -5.22
N VAL A 84 7.56 13.83 -5.09
CA VAL A 84 7.50 14.77 -6.23
C VAL A 84 8.56 14.43 -7.26
N TRP A 85 9.80 14.17 -6.82
CA TRP A 85 10.88 13.75 -7.71
C TRP A 85 10.55 12.47 -8.48
N GLU A 86 10.01 11.47 -7.78
CA GLU A 86 9.60 10.20 -8.35
C GLU A 86 8.52 10.39 -9.43
N ILE A 87 7.51 11.24 -9.16
CA ILE A 87 6.47 11.57 -10.13
C ILE A 87 7.08 12.25 -11.38
N GLN A 88 7.99 13.21 -11.17
CA GLN A 88 8.67 13.87 -12.27
C GLN A 88 9.50 12.88 -13.11
N HIS A 89 10.21 11.97 -12.46
CA HIS A 89 10.96 10.91 -13.14
C HIS A 89 10.04 9.99 -13.95
N LEU A 90 8.93 9.55 -13.38
CA LEU A 90 7.96 8.73 -14.09
C LEU A 90 7.38 9.42 -15.32
N ILE A 91 7.09 10.72 -15.21
CA ILE A 91 6.53 11.50 -16.33
C ILE A 91 7.59 11.78 -17.41
N ASN A 92 8.74 12.32 -16.99
CA ASN A 92 9.73 12.88 -17.93
C ASN A 92 10.64 11.81 -18.53
N ASP A 93 11.01 10.79 -17.77
CA ASP A 93 12.03 9.81 -18.17
C ASP A 93 11.40 8.45 -18.53
N CYS A 94 10.31 8.05 -17.84
CA CYS A 94 9.66 6.76 -18.08
C CYS A 94 8.43 6.85 -18.99
N GLY A 95 7.94 8.05 -19.32
CA GLY A 95 6.84 8.26 -20.26
C GLY A 95 5.45 7.95 -19.70
N PHE A 96 5.29 7.90 -18.37
CA PHE A 96 3.97 7.79 -17.77
C PHE A 96 3.20 9.10 -17.92
N ARG A 97 1.89 9.00 -18.13
CA ARG A 97 1.04 10.18 -18.07
C ARG A 97 0.67 10.46 -16.62
N PRO A 98 0.45 11.73 -16.22
CA PRO A 98 0.02 12.05 -14.86
C PRO A 98 -1.20 11.25 -14.40
N GLU A 99 -2.16 10.97 -15.31
CA GLU A 99 -3.38 10.21 -15.04
C GLU A 99 -3.13 8.72 -14.74
N ASP A 100 -1.98 8.20 -15.13
CA ASP A 100 -1.57 6.81 -14.91
C ASP A 100 -0.90 6.61 -13.54
N ILE A 101 -0.67 7.69 -12.78
CA ILE A 101 0.07 7.69 -11.51
C ILE A 101 -0.87 7.96 -10.33
N ALA A 102 -0.71 7.20 -9.24
CA ALA A 102 -1.36 7.51 -7.97
C ALA A 102 -0.36 7.55 -6.81
N VAL A 103 -0.59 8.48 -5.88
CA VAL A 103 0.08 8.53 -4.58
C VAL A 103 -0.90 8.10 -3.50
N VAL A 104 -0.52 7.09 -2.73
CA VAL A 104 -1.39 6.45 -1.72
C VAL A 104 -0.75 6.57 -0.34
N TYR A 105 -1.53 7.00 0.64
CA TYR A 105 -1.10 7.18 2.02
C TYR A 105 -2.15 6.60 3.01
N PRO A 106 -1.74 6.15 4.21
CA PRO A 106 -2.65 5.43 5.11
C PRO A 106 -3.65 6.33 5.84
N PHE A 107 -3.27 7.55 6.23
CA PHE A 107 -4.10 8.40 7.08
C PHE A 107 -4.21 9.83 6.59
N ASN A 108 -5.42 10.40 6.67
CA ASN A 108 -5.66 11.81 6.31
C ASN A 108 -5.01 12.81 7.29
N LYS A 109 -4.69 12.40 8.52
CA LYS A 109 -4.23 13.30 9.60
C LYS A 109 -3.09 12.65 10.39
N LYS A 110 -2.06 13.43 10.68
CA LYS A 110 -0.95 13.08 11.56
C LYS A 110 -0.88 14.08 12.72
N LYS A 111 -0.87 13.57 13.97
CA LYS A 111 -0.63 14.41 15.14
C LYS A 111 0.84 14.37 15.50
N LEU A 112 1.53 15.51 15.45
CA LEU A 112 2.91 15.62 15.87
C LEU A 112 3.06 15.55 17.40
N LYS A 113 4.30 15.28 17.88
CA LYS A 113 4.65 15.27 19.32
C LYS A 113 4.29 16.60 20.05
N ASN A 114 4.31 17.71 19.33
CA ASN A 114 3.91 19.04 19.84
C ASN A 114 2.40 19.30 19.79
N GLY A 115 1.59 18.31 19.46
CA GLY A 115 0.13 18.41 19.38
C GLY A 115 -0.43 19.03 18.08
N LYS A 116 0.43 19.53 17.18
CA LYS A 116 0.02 20.09 15.90
C LYS A 116 -0.46 18.96 14.97
N MET A 117 -1.55 19.22 14.25
CA MET A 117 -2.04 18.31 13.20
C MET A 117 -1.38 18.66 11.87
N ILE A 118 -0.87 17.64 11.19
CA ILE A 118 -0.40 17.74 9.81
C ILE A 118 -1.29 16.88 8.92
N TYR A 119 -1.48 17.37 7.72
CA TYR A 119 -2.18 16.69 6.65
C TYR A 119 -1.19 16.46 5.51
N PHE A 120 -0.68 15.25 5.40
CA PHE A 120 0.26 14.85 4.35
C PHE A 120 -0.23 15.27 2.96
N GLN A 121 -1.48 14.95 2.64
CA GLN A 121 -2.10 15.30 1.37
C GLN A 121 -2.07 16.80 1.05
N TYR A 122 -2.19 17.66 2.07
CA TYR A 122 -2.16 19.11 1.85
C TYR A 122 -0.76 19.60 1.48
N MET A 123 0.27 19.07 2.17
CA MET A 123 1.66 19.40 1.88
C MET A 123 2.05 18.88 0.49
N LEU A 124 1.70 17.63 0.18
CA LEU A 124 1.96 17.04 -1.13
C LEU A 124 1.30 17.83 -2.26
N ARG A 125 0.03 18.21 -2.12
CA ARG A 125 -0.69 18.99 -3.12
C ARG A 125 0.00 20.32 -3.40
N LYS A 126 0.41 21.02 -2.34
CA LYS A 126 1.17 22.27 -2.49
C LYS A 126 2.48 22.05 -3.24
N SER A 127 3.22 20.99 -2.93
CA SER A 127 4.48 20.69 -3.62
C SER A 127 4.27 20.28 -5.10
N LEU A 128 3.14 19.65 -5.42
CA LEU A 128 2.78 19.37 -6.81
C LEU A 128 2.38 20.64 -7.56
N GLU A 129 1.66 21.58 -6.91
CA GLU A 129 1.36 22.90 -7.46
C GLU A 129 2.64 23.69 -7.74
N ASP A 130 3.58 23.71 -6.80
CA ASP A 130 4.87 24.40 -6.93
C ASP A 130 5.75 23.77 -8.07
N ALA A 131 5.50 22.51 -8.40
CA ALA A 131 6.18 21.77 -9.47
C ALA A 131 5.42 21.76 -10.82
N ASP A 132 4.30 22.49 -10.94
CA ASP A 132 3.40 22.50 -12.11
C ASP A 132 2.90 21.10 -12.53
N ILE A 133 2.74 20.18 -11.58
CA ILE A 133 2.22 18.82 -11.83
C ILE A 133 0.70 18.81 -11.60
N PRO A 134 -0.11 18.47 -12.63
CA PRO A 134 -1.54 18.37 -12.46
C PRO A 134 -1.91 17.19 -11.54
N TYR A 135 -2.84 17.39 -10.62
CA TYR A 135 -3.30 16.36 -9.72
C TYR A 135 -4.81 16.39 -9.50
N MET A 136 -5.35 15.30 -8.99
CA MET A 136 -6.70 15.20 -8.46
C MET A 136 -6.70 14.50 -7.10
N TYR A 137 -7.64 14.88 -6.25
CA TYR A 137 -7.86 14.20 -4.98
C TYR A 137 -8.99 13.18 -5.15
N ALA A 138 -8.74 11.92 -4.82
CA ALA A 138 -9.72 10.86 -4.89
C ALA A 138 -10.23 10.50 -3.49
N ASP A 139 -11.51 10.64 -3.31
CA ASP A 139 -12.28 10.14 -2.18
C ASP A 139 -13.14 8.93 -2.59
N ASP A 140 -14.03 8.49 -1.71
CA ASP A 140 -14.87 7.30 -1.93
C ASP A 140 -15.89 7.46 -3.07
N THR A 141 -16.06 8.65 -3.63
CA THR A 141 -16.96 8.92 -4.77
C THR A 141 -16.30 8.68 -6.13
N VAL A 142 -14.95 8.63 -6.16
CA VAL A 142 -14.18 8.40 -7.38
C VAL A 142 -14.19 6.93 -7.77
N THR A 143 -14.49 6.67 -9.03
CA THR A 143 -14.53 5.32 -9.62
C THR A 143 -13.62 5.22 -10.84
N ASN A 144 -13.42 4.02 -11.37
CA ASN A 144 -12.68 3.83 -12.63
C ASN A 144 -13.30 4.54 -13.84
N LEU A 145 -14.58 4.92 -13.76
CA LEU A 145 -15.28 5.69 -14.79
C LEU A 145 -15.09 7.20 -14.64
N THR A 146 -14.56 7.66 -13.49
CA THR A 146 -14.30 9.07 -13.26
C THR A 146 -13.10 9.52 -14.11
N PRO A 147 -13.22 10.57 -14.94
CA PRO A 147 -12.09 11.08 -15.71
C PRO A 147 -10.96 11.51 -14.77
N LYS A 148 -9.76 10.99 -15.01
CA LYS A 148 -8.57 11.37 -14.26
C LYS A 148 -7.95 12.62 -14.93
N THR A 149 -7.67 13.64 -14.13
CA THR A 149 -7.18 14.95 -14.62
C THR A 149 -5.73 15.22 -14.23
N GLY A 150 -5.03 14.23 -13.71
CA GLY A 150 -3.65 14.32 -13.26
C GLY A 150 -3.31 13.22 -12.28
N VAL A 151 -2.20 13.39 -11.58
CA VAL A 151 -1.77 12.46 -10.53
C VAL A 151 -2.85 12.32 -9.47
N THR A 152 -3.28 11.10 -9.19
CA THR A 152 -4.31 10.86 -8.18
C THR A 152 -3.69 10.79 -6.80
N ILE A 153 -4.17 11.64 -5.88
CA ILE A 153 -3.82 11.58 -4.46
C ILE A 153 -4.96 10.91 -3.73
N SER A 154 -4.72 9.79 -3.08
CA SER A 154 -5.76 8.98 -2.43
C SER A 154 -5.30 8.40 -1.10
N ASN A 155 -6.22 8.29 -0.16
CA ASN A 155 -5.94 7.46 1.00
C ASN A 155 -6.10 5.97 0.64
N ILE A 156 -5.54 5.11 1.50
CA ILE A 156 -5.49 3.66 1.27
C ILE A 156 -6.88 2.99 1.25
N TYR A 157 -7.90 3.65 1.78
CA TYR A 157 -9.28 3.15 1.77
C TYR A 157 -9.98 3.44 0.45
N SER A 158 -9.79 4.65 -0.09
CA SER A 158 -10.47 5.12 -1.31
C SER A 158 -9.87 4.51 -2.58
N ILE A 159 -8.62 4.00 -2.54
CA ILE A 159 -7.95 3.39 -3.70
C ILE A 159 -8.54 2.02 -4.12
N LYS A 160 -9.37 1.38 -3.30
CA LYS A 160 -9.80 -0.02 -3.46
C LYS A 160 -10.44 -0.37 -4.80
N SER A 161 -11.16 0.55 -5.40
CA SER A 161 -11.88 0.35 -6.67
C SER A 161 -11.11 0.85 -7.90
N LEU A 162 -9.91 1.39 -7.71
CA LEU A 162 -9.13 2.04 -8.76
C LEU A 162 -7.94 1.17 -9.18
N SER A 163 -7.43 1.39 -10.40
CA SER A 163 -6.20 0.80 -10.91
C SER A 163 -5.35 1.87 -11.59
N TYR A 164 -4.03 1.75 -11.46
CA TYR A 164 -3.06 2.70 -12.00
C TYR A 164 -1.84 1.94 -12.53
N LYS A 165 -1.21 2.48 -13.55
CA LYS A 165 0.04 1.91 -14.06
C LYS A 165 1.17 2.06 -13.05
N ALA A 166 1.23 3.20 -12.36
CA ALA A 166 2.22 3.46 -11.32
C ALA A 166 1.53 3.84 -10.01
N ILE A 167 1.99 3.27 -8.90
CA ILE A 167 1.55 3.64 -7.54
C ILE A 167 2.76 3.93 -6.69
N ILE A 168 2.73 5.07 -6.02
CA ILE A 168 3.69 5.47 -4.99
C ILE A 168 2.97 5.38 -3.65
N ILE A 169 3.40 4.48 -2.77
CA ILE A 169 2.87 4.34 -1.41
C ILE A 169 3.79 5.05 -0.45
N CYS A 170 3.24 5.91 0.38
CA CYS A 170 4.01 6.73 1.32
C CYS A 170 3.38 6.74 2.73
N GLU A 171 4.10 7.30 3.72
CA GLU A 171 3.70 7.36 5.13
C GLU A 171 3.38 6.00 5.79
N LEU A 172 3.95 4.89 5.30
CA LEU A 172 3.70 3.57 5.88
C LEU A 172 4.23 3.42 7.31
N GLU A 173 5.18 4.22 7.72
CA GLU A 173 5.63 4.34 9.11
C GLU A 173 4.52 4.77 10.06
N MET A 174 3.45 5.35 9.54
CA MET A 174 2.27 5.72 10.31
C MET A 174 1.32 4.55 10.58
N LEU A 175 1.44 3.47 9.84
CA LEU A 175 0.72 2.24 10.12
C LEU A 175 1.30 1.62 11.39
N TYR A 176 0.41 1.06 12.13
CA TYR A 176 0.49 0.54 13.44
C TYR A 176 1.85 -0.07 13.85
N ASN A 177 2.46 0.55 14.86
CA ASN A 177 3.63 0.07 15.57
C ASN A 177 3.21 -0.33 16.98
N GLN A 178 2.73 -1.57 17.20
CA GLN A 178 2.30 -1.97 18.53
C GLN A 178 3.17 -3.06 19.14
N LYS A 179 3.57 -2.76 20.38
CA LYS A 179 3.91 -3.80 21.33
C LYS A 179 2.60 -4.40 21.82
N VAL A 180 2.30 -5.60 21.38
CA VAL A 180 1.10 -6.34 21.76
C VAL A 180 1.09 -6.55 23.28
N SER A 181 0.07 -6.02 23.97
CA SER A 181 -0.15 -6.32 25.37
C SER A 181 -0.74 -7.74 25.49
N PRO A 182 -0.28 -8.58 26.45
CA PRO A 182 -0.83 -9.93 26.60
C PRO A 182 -2.35 -9.96 26.87
N GLU A 183 -2.92 -8.88 27.42
CA GLU A 183 -4.32 -8.80 27.81
C GLU A 183 -5.29 -8.52 26.65
N ASP A 184 -4.77 -7.91 25.53
CA ASP A 184 -5.57 -7.52 24.36
C ASP A 184 -5.04 -8.17 23.06
N GLN A 185 -4.35 -9.28 23.18
CA GLN A 185 -3.57 -9.88 22.10
C GLN A 185 -4.38 -10.14 20.82
N ASP A 186 -5.56 -10.70 20.93
CA ASP A 186 -6.40 -11.04 19.77
C ASP A 186 -6.93 -9.81 19.02
N TYR A 187 -7.33 -8.77 19.75
CA TYR A 187 -7.81 -7.53 19.16
C TYR A 187 -6.69 -6.83 18.38
N GLN A 188 -5.52 -6.76 18.97
CA GLN A 188 -4.35 -6.11 18.39
C GLN A 188 -3.80 -6.84 17.15
N ILE A 189 -3.81 -8.18 17.17
CA ILE A 189 -3.44 -8.98 16.00
C ILE A 189 -4.44 -8.73 14.85
N ASN A 190 -5.73 -8.63 15.13
CA ASN A 190 -6.74 -8.37 14.12
C ASN A 190 -6.61 -6.97 13.49
N ASP A 191 -6.25 -5.96 14.28
CA ASP A 191 -5.96 -4.61 13.77
C ASP A 191 -4.72 -4.60 12.88
N PHE A 192 -3.66 -5.28 13.32
CA PHE A 192 -2.45 -5.44 12.55
C PHE A 192 -2.72 -6.14 11.20
N VAL A 193 -3.47 -7.25 11.23
CA VAL A 193 -3.91 -7.94 10.01
C VAL A 193 -4.76 -7.02 9.13
N GLY A 194 -5.61 -6.18 9.73
CA GLY A 194 -6.40 -5.17 9.04
C GLY A 194 -5.51 -4.18 8.29
N ASP A 195 -4.44 -3.70 8.91
CA ASP A 195 -3.48 -2.79 8.29
C ASP A 195 -2.64 -3.47 7.20
N LEU A 196 -2.20 -4.71 7.40
CA LEU A 196 -1.56 -5.50 6.34
C LEU A 196 -2.47 -5.68 5.12
N ASN A 197 -3.77 -5.94 5.33
CA ASN A 197 -4.75 -6.05 4.24
C ASN A 197 -4.91 -4.73 3.47
N LYS A 198 -4.81 -3.58 4.13
CA LYS A 198 -4.86 -2.26 3.46
C LYS A 198 -3.65 -2.09 2.54
N VAL A 199 -2.44 -2.37 3.05
CA VAL A 199 -1.20 -2.29 2.26
C VAL A 199 -1.25 -3.26 1.08
N TYR A 200 -1.61 -4.52 1.33
CA TYR A 200 -1.80 -5.51 0.28
C TYR A 200 -2.79 -5.04 -0.79
N THR A 201 -3.93 -4.48 -0.36
CA THR A 201 -4.93 -3.94 -1.28
C THR A 201 -4.36 -2.80 -2.13
N ALA A 202 -3.61 -1.86 -1.55
CA ALA A 202 -2.97 -0.78 -2.29
C ALA A 202 -1.97 -1.31 -3.33
N MET A 203 -1.10 -2.23 -2.93
CA MET A 203 -0.13 -2.86 -3.84
C MET A 203 -0.80 -3.62 -4.99
N THR A 204 -1.96 -4.23 -4.76
CA THR A 204 -2.70 -4.94 -5.82
C THR A 204 -3.43 -4.01 -6.80
N ARG A 205 -3.40 -2.70 -6.61
CA ARG A 205 -3.97 -1.70 -7.55
C ARG A 205 -3.01 -1.26 -8.64
N VAL A 206 -1.73 -1.52 -8.49
CA VAL A 206 -0.72 -1.18 -9.49
C VAL A 206 -0.69 -2.21 -10.62
N GLU A 207 -0.31 -1.76 -11.82
CA GLU A 207 -0.13 -2.60 -13.00
C GLU A 207 1.36 -2.83 -13.28
N ASP A 208 2.14 -1.74 -13.44
CA ASP A 208 3.50 -1.80 -13.98
C ASP A 208 4.59 -1.36 -12.99
N TYR A 209 4.35 -0.33 -12.18
CA TYR A 209 5.38 0.27 -11.34
C TYR A 209 4.90 0.55 -9.92
N LEU A 210 5.60 -0.02 -8.95
CA LEU A 210 5.37 0.20 -7.52
C LEU A 210 6.58 0.88 -6.89
N SER A 211 6.35 2.02 -6.22
CA SER A 211 7.32 2.67 -5.37
C SER A 211 6.80 2.78 -3.94
N ILE A 212 7.66 2.55 -2.96
CA ILE A 212 7.37 2.70 -1.53
C ILE A 212 8.36 3.70 -0.96
N ILE A 213 7.86 4.85 -0.51
CA ILE A 213 8.66 5.93 0.05
C ILE A 213 8.20 6.16 1.48
N ALA A 214 9.05 5.87 2.45
CA ALA A 214 8.69 6.00 3.85
C ALA A 214 9.89 6.37 4.72
N SER A 215 9.63 7.09 5.80
CA SER A 215 10.61 7.36 6.83
C SER A 215 10.95 6.08 7.58
N TYR A 216 12.25 5.80 7.74
CA TYR A 216 12.75 4.60 8.42
C TYR A 216 13.59 5.02 9.62
N ASP A 217 12.97 5.05 10.76
CA ASP A 217 13.63 5.20 12.06
C ASP A 217 13.46 3.94 12.93
N LYS A 218 13.97 3.98 14.15
CA LYS A 218 13.83 2.87 15.12
C LYS A 218 12.37 2.62 15.57
N GLU A 219 11.48 3.57 15.28
CA GLU A 219 10.05 3.53 15.60
C GLU A 219 9.21 3.15 14.37
N SER A 220 9.84 2.78 13.25
CA SER A 220 9.14 2.36 12.03
C SER A 220 8.18 1.22 12.30
N SER A 221 7.03 1.24 11.66
CA SER A 221 6.03 0.21 11.84
C SER A 221 6.56 -1.15 11.39
N ASP A 222 6.13 -2.21 12.07
CA ASP A 222 6.49 -3.58 11.69
C ASP A 222 6.00 -3.91 10.27
N ILE A 223 4.92 -3.26 9.81
CA ILE A 223 4.44 -3.39 8.44
C ILE A 223 5.47 -2.90 7.43
N PHE A 224 6.13 -1.77 7.70
CA PHE A 224 7.19 -1.28 6.81
C PHE A 224 8.39 -2.22 6.79
N LYS A 225 8.76 -2.79 7.93
CA LYS A 225 9.82 -3.82 8.00
C LYS A 225 9.48 -5.04 7.16
N LEU A 226 8.23 -5.49 7.18
CA LEU A 226 7.78 -6.63 6.35
C LEU A 226 7.81 -6.35 4.84
N LEU A 227 7.90 -5.09 4.42
CA LEU A 227 8.05 -4.72 3.01
C LEU A 227 9.51 -4.77 2.54
N ILE A 228 10.48 -4.51 3.44
CA ILE A 228 11.88 -4.28 3.07
C ILE A 228 12.84 -5.42 3.48
N ASP A 229 12.51 -6.21 4.48
CA ASP A 229 13.33 -7.31 5.00
C ASP A 229 12.90 -8.67 4.41
#